data_58827b05e953ec72a2abb7c1b71b7399
#
_entry.id   58827b05e953ec72a2abb7c1b71b7399
#
_cell.length_a   1.000
_cell.length_b   1.000
_cell.length_c   1.000
_cell.angle_alpha   90.00
_cell.angle_beta   90.00
_cell.angle_gamma   90.00
#
_symmetry.space_group_name_H-M   'P 1'
#
loop_
_entity.id
_entity.type
_entity.pdbx_description
1 polymer ?
#
loop_
_entity_poly.entity_id
_entity_poly.type
_entity_poly.pdbx_seq_one_letter_code
_entity_poly.pdbx_strand_id
1 'polypeptide(L)'
;MCEEDRFSFVIVEEQNLLSGNLEDVTIEGTADILRKLKEREEKTGQKMPKAILLFTVCIHHFIGCDLERIYRELEEQFPEITFLRCYMDPIMQKHGPTPDQKLRKAMYESLDSEPDKMDTKQISILGSDFALDQSSDLKELLPKAGYTVRELQSCRTWEEYKELGNAGTFLCCYPSGKYGIELLAKRLDRTFLY
;
A
#
# COMPACT_ATOMS: atom_id res chain seq x y z
N MET A 1 9.51 -17.14 -7.52
CA MET A 1 8.04 -17.04 -7.34
C MET A 1 7.57 -16.13 -8.45
N CYS A 2 6.67 -16.56 -9.31
CA CYS A 2 6.19 -15.75 -10.42
C CYS A 2 5.35 -14.61 -9.84
N GLU A 3 5.55 -13.38 -10.28
CA GLU A 3 4.80 -12.22 -9.79
C GLU A 3 3.29 -12.31 -10.12
N GLU A 4 2.96 -13.07 -11.16
CA GLU A 4 1.57 -13.34 -11.60
C GLU A 4 0.71 -13.94 -10.48
N ASP A 5 1.30 -14.72 -9.56
CA ASP A 5 0.58 -15.31 -8.42
C ASP A 5 0.11 -14.28 -7.38
N ARG A 6 0.50 -13.02 -7.53
CA ARG A 6 0.15 -11.92 -6.61
C ARG A 6 -0.98 -11.03 -7.11
N PHE A 7 -1.41 -11.23 -8.36
CA PHE A 7 -2.47 -10.46 -8.98
C PHE A 7 -3.72 -11.31 -9.16
N SER A 8 -4.86 -10.68 -8.92
CA SER A 8 -6.17 -11.24 -9.19
C SER A 8 -7.07 -10.14 -9.76
N PHE A 9 -8.04 -10.54 -10.56
CA PHE A 9 -8.93 -9.61 -11.23
C PHE A 9 -10.38 -9.96 -10.93
N VAL A 10 -11.17 -8.95 -10.60
CA VAL A 10 -12.62 -9.01 -10.58
C VAL A 10 -13.10 -8.59 -11.97
N ILE A 11 -13.82 -9.48 -12.65
CA ILE A 11 -14.34 -9.20 -13.99
C ILE A 11 -15.68 -8.48 -13.82
N VAL A 12 -15.79 -7.32 -14.47
CA VAL A 12 -17.03 -6.54 -14.53
C VAL A 12 -17.59 -6.65 -15.93
N GLU A 13 -18.84 -7.09 -16.06
CA GLU A 13 -19.56 -7.21 -17.32
C GLU A 13 -20.44 -5.96 -17.55
N GLU A 14 -20.82 -5.72 -18.80
CA GLU A 14 -21.71 -4.60 -19.17
C GLU A 14 -23.03 -4.61 -18.38
N GLN A 15 -23.56 -5.81 -18.13
CA GLN A 15 -24.79 -5.97 -17.35
C GLN A 15 -24.66 -5.46 -15.91
N ASN A 16 -23.47 -5.58 -15.30
CA ASN A 16 -23.21 -5.06 -13.96
C ASN A 16 -23.27 -3.51 -13.93
N LEU A 17 -22.80 -2.89 -15.00
CA LEU A 17 -22.87 -1.43 -15.15
C LEU A 17 -24.33 -0.96 -15.34
N LEU A 18 -25.08 -1.66 -16.16
CA LEU A 18 -26.47 -1.30 -16.47
C LEU A 18 -27.41 -1.53 -15.28
N SER A 19 -27.15 -2.56 -14.48
CA SER A 19 -27.96 -2.88 -13.29
C SER A 19 -27.59 -2.06 -12.06
N GLY A 20 -26.47 -1.33 -12.07
CA GLY A 20 -26.01 -0.51 -10.95
C GLY A 20 -25.56 -1.33 -9.75
N ASN A 21 -25.07 -2.57 -9.96
CA ASN A 21 -24.61 -3.46 -8.89
C ASN A 21 -23.08 -3.62 -8.84
N LEU A 22 -22.32 -2.62 -9.30
CA LEU A 22 -20.88 -2.70 -9.39
C LEU A 22 -20.22 -2.83 -8.02
N GLU A 23 -20.77 -2.22 -6.98
CA GLU A 23 -20.31 -2.39 -5.61
C GLU A 23 -20.38 -3.86 -5.18
N ASP A 24 -21.54 -4.49 -5.36
CA ASP A 24 -21.77 -5.87 -4.96
C ASP A 24 -20.84 -6.83 -5.73
N VAL A 25 -20.68 -6.61 -7.04
CA VAL A 25 -19.75 -7.40 -7.86
C VAL A 25 -18.31 -7.24 -7.40
N THR A 26 -17.90 -6.04 -7.02
CA THR A 26 -16.54 -5.77 -6.52
C THR A 26 -16.32 -6.42 -5.16
N ILE A 27 -17.29 -6.32 -4.25
CA ILE A 27 -17.23 -6.94 -2.92
C ILE A 27 -17.19 -8.46 -3.04
N GLU A 28 -18.16 -9.05 -3.72
CA GLU A 28 -18.26 -10.50 -3.85
C GLU A 28 -17.08 -11.10 -4.61
N GLY A 29 -16.66 -10.47 -5.71
CA GLY A 29 -15.49 -10.93 -6.47
C GLY A 29 -14.21 -10.89 -5.65
N THR A 30 -14.00 -9.83 -4.86
CA THR A 30 -12.84 -9.72 -3.96
C THR A 30 -12.94 -10.75 -2.84
N ALA A 31 -14.11 -10.91 -2.22
CA ALA A 31 -14.35 -11.90 -1.17
C ALA A 31 -14.11 -13.33 -1.67
N ASP A 32 -14.54 -13.67 -2.89
CA ASP A 32 -14.30 -14.98 -3.49
C ASP A 32 -12.82 -15.26 -3.72
N ILE A 33 -12.06 -14.25 -4.16
CA ILE A 33 -10.61 -14.38 -4.29
C ILE A 33 -9.99 -14.69 -2.93
N LEU A 34 -10.40 -13.98 -1.89
CA LEU A 34 -9.88 -14.17 -0.53
C LEU A 34 -10.25 -15.53 0.06
N ARG A 35 -11.48 -16.01 -0.16
CA ARG A 35 -11.90 -17.36 0.25
C ARG A 35 -11.04 -18.43 -0.42
N LYS A 36 -10.77 -18.30 -1.73
CA LYS A 36 -9.88 -19.21 -2.48
C LYS A 36 -8.45 -19.18 -1.98
N LEU A 37 -7.95 -18.00 -1.61
CA LEU A 37 -6.61 -17.89 -0.99
C LEU A 37 -6.56 -18.58 0.36
N LYS A 38 -7.60 -18.48 1.18
CA LYS A 38 -7.72 -19.16 2.47
C LYS A 38 -7.75 -20.68 2.31
N GLU A 39 -8.56 -21.19 1.37
CA GLU A 39 -8.55 -22.61 1.03
C GLU A 39 -7.17 -23.10 0.55
N ARG A 40 -6.46 -22.26 -0.20
CA ARG A 40 -5.10 -22.57 -0.65
C ARG A 40 -4.12 -22.64 0.52
N GLU A 41 -4.21 -21.71 1.48
CA GLU A 41 -3.42 -21.76 2.71
C GLU A 41 -3.63 -23.08 3.45
N GLU A 42 -4.89 -23.50 3.64
CA GLU A 42 -5.23 -24.74 4.31
C GLU A 42 -4.68 -25.99 3.59
N LYS A 43 -4.67 -25.98 2.25
CA LYS A 43 -4.22 -27.12 1.44
C LYS A 43 -2.70 -27.17 1.23
N THR A 44 -2.04 -26.02 1.16
CA THR A 44 -0.63 -25.92 0.73
C THR A 44 0.30 -25.31 1.79
N GLY A 45 -0.26 -24.71 2.85
CA GLY A 45 0.51 -23.97 3.85
C GLY A 45 0.99 -22.60 3.37
N GLN A 46 0.62 -22.17 2.16
CA GLN A 46 0.97 -20.84 1.64
C GLN A 46 0.12 -19.77 2.34
N LYS A 47 0.77 -18.98 3.19
CA LYS A 47 0.09 -17.99 4.04
C LYS A 47 -0.75 -16.98 3.26
N MET A 48 -1.87 -16.60 3.84
CA MET A 48 -2.72 -15.50 3.39
C MET A 48 -1.94 -14.17 3.39
N PRO A 49 -2.23 -13.28 2.42
CA PRO A 49 -1.70 -11.93 2.46
C PRO A 49 -2.26 -11.19 3.69
N LYS A 50 -1.43 -10.35 4.31
CA LYS A 50 -1.84 -9.47 5.43
C LYS A 50 -2.36 -8.12 4.95
N ALA A 51 -2.05 -7.78 3.71
CA ALA A 51 -2.53 -6.55 3.08
C ALA A 51 -2.87 -6.78 1.62
N ILE A 52 -3.86 -6.09 1.13
CA ILE A 52 -4.33 -6.10 -0.26
C ILE A 52 -4.43 -4.69 -0.80
N LEU A 53 -3.83 -4.48 -1.95
CA LEU A 53 -4.00 -3.27 -2.74
C LEU A 53 -5.23 -3.50 -3.65
N LEU A 54 -6.35 -2.90 -3.29
CA LEU A 54 -7.58 -2.99 -4.08
C LEU A 54 -7.63 -1.80 -5.04
N PHE A 55 -7.39 -2.08 -6.32
CA PHE A 55 -7.41 -1.08 -7.37
C PHE A 55 -8.82 -0.91 -7.93
N THR A 56 -9.39 0.29 -7.74
CA THR A 56 -10.60 0.71 -8.43
C THR A 56 -10.24 1.60 -9.61
N VAL A 57 -10.96 1.46 -10.70
CA VAL A 57 -10.69 2.18 -11.96
C VAL A 57 -11.74 3.26 -12.22
N CYS A 58 -11.51 4.09 -13.24
CA CYS A 58 -12.36 5.23 -13.56
C CYS A 58 -13.86 4.93 -13.65
N ILE A 59 -14.24 3.71 -14.09
CA ILE A 59 -15.66 3.35 -14.23
C ILE A 59 -16.41 3.42 -12.89
N HIS A 60 -15.77 3.05 -11.78
CA HIS A 60 -16.36 3.13 -10.45
C HIS A 60 -16.74 4.57 -10.08
N HIS A 61 -15.90 5.54 -10.47
CA HIS A 61 -16.17 6.95 -10.24
C HIS A 61 -17.22 7.49 -11.20
N PHE A 62 -17.19 7.06 -12.47
CA PHE A 62 -18.11 7.53 -13.50
C PHE A 62 -19.55 7.22 -13.17
N ILE A 63 -19.83 6.03 -12.67
CA ILE A 63 -21.20 5.61 -12.33
C ILE A 63 -21.56 5.93 -10.87
N GLY A 64 -20.67 6.60 -10.14
CA GLY A 64 -20.93 7.06 -8.77
C GLY A 64 -20.99 5.95 -7.74
N CYS A 65 -20.14 4.91 -7.87
CA CYS A 65 -20.02 3.84 -6.88
C CYS A 65 -19.70 4.37 -5.48
N ASP A 66 -20.34 3.80 -4.47
CA ASP A 66 -19.99 3.99 -3.07
C ASP A 66 -18.73 3.14 -2.73
N LEU A 67 -17.54 3.72 -3.02
CA LEU A 67 -16.27 3.06 -2.75
C LEU A 67 -16.06 2.81 -1.26
N GLU A 68 -16.52 3.71 -0.40
CA GLU A 68 -16.38 3.53 1.04
C GLU A 68 -17.22 2.36 1.56
N ARG A 69 -18.37 2.10 0.95
CA ARG A 69 -19.17 0.89 1.21
C ARG A 69 -18.37 -0.36 0.87
N ILE A 70 -17.70 -0.40 -0.31
CA ILE A 70 -16.90 -1.54 -0.74
C ILE A 70 -15.82 -1.87 0.30
N TYR A 71 -15.04 -0.87 0.71
CA TYR A 71 -13.98 -1.09 1.69
C TYR A 71 -14.52 -1.50 3.06
N ARG A 72 -15.53 -0.82 3.57
CA ARG A 72 -16.16 -1.14 4.85
C ARG A 72 -16.64 -2.59 4.91
N GLU A 73 -17.40 -3.04 3.91
CA GLU A 73 -17.93 -4.39 3.89
C GLU A 73 -16.83 -5.46 3.76
N LEU A 74 -15.75 -5.18 3.02
CA LEU A 74 -14.59 -6.07 2.93
C LEU A 74 -13.79 -6.10 4.25
N GLU A 75 -13.59 -4.96 4.90
CA GLU A 75 -12.92 -4.87 6.20
C GLU A 75 -13.73 -5.58 7.31
N GLU A 76 -15.06 -5.54 7.25
CA GLU A 76 -15.95 -6.27 8.16
C GLU A 76 -15.89 -7.80 7.93
N GLN A 77 -15.81 -8.25 6.67
CA GLN A 77 -15.74 -9.68 6.33
C GLN A 77 -14.35 -10.27 6.59
N PHE A 78 -13.28 -9.49 6.47
CA PHE A 78 -11.88 -9.93 6.58
C PHE A 78 -11.08 -8.99 7.48
N PRO A 79 -11.39 -8.94 8.79
CA PRO A 79 -10.77 -7.99 9.71
C PRO A 79 -9.26 -8.22 9.93
N GLU A 80 -8.74 -9.39 9.54
CA GLU A 80 -7.32 -9.74 9.59
C GLU A 80 -6.51 -9.19 8.41
N ILE A 81 -7.18 -8.62 7.38
CA ILE A 81 -6.55 -8.10 6.16
C ILE A 81 -6.64 -6.58 6.14
N THR A 82 -5.53 -5.94 5.86
CA THR A 82 -5.49 -4.49 5.63
C THR A 82 -5.79 -4.21 4.14
N PHE A 83 -6.89 -3.50 3.86
CA PHE A 83 -7.21 -3.07 2.50
C PHE A 83 -6.64 -1.68 2.23
N LEU A 84 -5.78 -1.57 1.23
CA LEU A 84 -5.20 -0.30 0.78
C LEU A 84 -6.03 0.27 -0.38
N ARG A 85 -6.48 1.51 -0.20
CA ARG A 85 -7.35 2.22 -1.15
C ARG A 85 -6.55 2.74 -2.35
N CYS A 86 -6.62 2.03 -3.47
CA CYS A 86 -5.84 2.32 -4.67
C CYS A 86 -6.74 2.87 -5.78
N TYR A 87 -6.99 4.16 -5.77
CA TYR A 87 -7.86 4.83 -6.75
C TYR A 87 -7.10 5.16 -8.03
N MET A 88 -7.41 4.43 -9.11
CA MET A 88 -6.85 4.65 -10.44
C MET A 88 -7.85 5.45 -11.29
N ASP A 89 -7.93 6.75 -11.02
CA ASP A 89 -8.90 7.68 -11.59
C ASP A 89 -8.26 8.88 -12.34
N PRO A 90 -7.30 8.67 -13.27
CA PRO A 90 -6.60 9.78 -13.92
C PRO A 90 -7.52 10.69 -14.75
N ILE A 91 -8.63 10.17 -15.26
CA ILE A 91 -9.57 10.94 -16.10
C ILE A 91 -10.37 11.94 -15.28
N MET A 92 -10.68 11.60 -14.03
CA MET A 92 -11.48 12.45 -13.13
C MET A 92 -10.66 13.56 -12.48
N GLN A 93 -9.35 13.47 -12.56
CA GLN A 93 -8.46 14.37 -11.85
C GLN A 93 -7.92 15.48 -12.78
N LYS A 94 -8.32 16.73 -12.52
CA LYS A 94 -7.79 17.90 -13.25
C LYS A 94 -6.58 18.52 -12.56
N HIS A 95 -6.49 18.42 -11.22
CA HIS A 95 -5.44 19.03 -10.40
C HIS A 95 -5.14 18.15 -9.18
N GLY A 96 -3.97 18.33 -8.57
CA GLY A 96 -3.56 17.63 -7.35
C GLY A 96 -2.61 16.44 -7.60
N PRO A 97 -2.43 15.57 -6.59
CA PRO A 97 -1.47 14.46 -6.67
C PRO A 97 -1.89 13.44 -7.73
N THR A 98 -0.90 12.93 -8.48
CA THR A 98 -1.10 11.89 -9.50
C THR A 98 -1.62 10.58 -8.89
N PRO A 99 -2.20 9.66 -9.69
CA PRO A 99 -2.59 8.34 -9.20
C PRO A 99 -1.47 7.58 -8.48
N ASP A 100 -0.23 7.65 -8.99
CA ASP A 100 0.95 7.08 -8.35
C ASP A 100 1.24 7.71 -6.98
N GLN A 101 1.15 9.02 -6.87
CA GLN A 101 1.30 9.71 -5.58
C GLN A 101 0.20 9.37 -4.58
N LYS A 102 -1.04 9.19 -5.06
CA LYS A 102 -2.17 8.73 -4.23
C LYS A 102 -1.97 7.29 -3.75
N LEU A 103 -1.51 6.40 -4.63
CA LEU A 103 -1.19 5.02 -4.29
C LEU A 103 -0.12 4.95 -3.20
N ARG A 104 0.99 5.68 -3.37
CA ARG A 104 2.06 5.74 -2.37
C ARG A 104 1.57 6.32 -1.05
N LYS A 105 0.75 7.37 -1.11
CA LYS A 105 0.09 7.92 0.09
C LYS A 105 -0.73 6.84 0.81
N ALA A 106 -1.59 6.11 0.10
CA ALA A 106 -2.41 5.04 0.68
C ALA A 106 -1.55 3.92 1.30
N MET A 107 -0.46 3.53 0.65
CA MET A 107 0.51 2.60 1.23
C MET A 107 1.08 3.14 2.54
N TYR A 108 1.57 4.38 2.56
CA TYR A 108 2.20 4.96 3.75
C TYR A 108 1.20 5.31 4.86
N GLU A 109 -0.08 5.49 4.57
CA GLU A 109 -1.13 5.63 5.58
C GLU A 109 -1.30 4.37 6.44
N SER A 110 -0.97 3.21 5.90
CA SER A 110 -0.96 1.95 6.67
C SER A 110 0.25 1.79 7.58
N LEU A 111 1.30 2.61 7.41
CA LEU A 111 2.43 2.64 8.33
C LEU A 111 2.02 3.37 9.60
N ASP A 112 2.15 2.70 10.72
CA ASP A 112 1.88 3.23 12.03
C ASP A 112 3.05 2.95 12.97
N SER A 113 3.19 3.75 14.03
CA SER A 113 4.23 3.56 15.03
C SER A 113 3.72 3.99 16.37
N GLU A 114 3.87 3.09 17.35
CA GLU A 114 3.69 3.43 18.75
C GLU A 114 4.85 4.35 19.19
N PRO A 115 4.59 5.37 20.02
CA PRO A 115 5.62 6.34 20.45
C PRO A 115 6.86 5.69 21.08
N ASP A 116 6.69 4.60 21.79
CA ASP A 116 7.75 3.84 22.46
C ASP A 116 8.56 2.94 21.49
N LYS A 117 8.06 2.70 20.29
CA LYS A 117 8.76 1.95 19.23
C LYS A 117 9.59 2.82 18.31
N MET A 118 9.53 4.15 18.47
CA MET A 118 10.32 5.06 17.65
C MET A 118 11.81 4.87 17.89
N ASP A 119 12.55 4.61 16.83
CA ASP A 119 14.01 4.57 16.82
C ASP A 119 14.58 5.82 16.12
N THR A 120 15.13 6.75 16.89
CA THR A 120 15.77 7.96 16.39
C THR A 120 17.00 7.68 15.53
N LYS A 121 17.55 6.47 15.62
CA LYS A 121 18.69 6.02 14.81
C LYS A 121 18.27 5.24 13.58
N GLN A 122 16.98 4.99 13.40
CA GLN A 122 16.49 4.36 12.16
C GLN A 122 16.16 5.43 11.12
N ILE A 123 16.64 5.19 9.90
CA ILE A 123 16.26 5.94 8.68
C ILE A 123 15.51 4.97 7.76
N SER A 124 14.28 5.31 7.41
CA SER A 124 13.51 4.55 6.42
C SER A 124 13.52 5.27 5.07
N ILE A 125 14.02 4.58 4.05
CA ILE A 125 14.10 5.08 2.67
C ILE A 125 12.86 4.60 1.92
N LEU A 126 12.06 5.55 1.49
CA LEU A 126 10.76 5.32 0.88
C LEU A 126 10.65 6.07 -0.46
N GLY A 127 9.59 5.79 -1.22
CA GLY A 127 9.20 6.59 -2.38
C GLY A 127 9.74 6.12 -3.73
N SER A 128 10.67 5.18 -3.76
CA SER A 128 11.14 4.54 -4.98
C SER A 128 10.54 3.15 -5.15
N ASP A 129 10.48 2.64 -6.37
CA ASP A 129 10.20 1.24 -6.69
C ASP A 129 11.47 0.39 -6.70
N PHE A 130 12.62 1.04 -6.70
CA PHE A 130 13.94 0.43 -6.73
C PHE A 130 14.69 0.69 -5.43
N ALA A 131 15.38 -0.34 -4.94
CA ALA A 131 16.32 -0.18 -3.85
C ALA A 131 17.48 0.75 -4.25
N LEU A 132 18.10 1.37 -3.27
CA LEU A 132 19.36 2.09 -3.52
C LEU A 132 20.40 1.12 -4.10
N ASP A 133 21.17 1.63 -5.05
CA ASP A 133 22.31 0.89 -5.59
C ASP A 133 23.27 0.49 -4.45
N GLN A 134 23.88 -0.70 -4.57
CA GLN A 134 24.82 -1.20 -3.56
C GLN A 134 26.08 -0.31 -3.42
N SER A 135 26.41 0.42 -4.49
CA SER A 135 27.53 1.39 -4.51
C SER A 135 27.15 2.77 -3.99
N SER A 136 25.90 2.97 -3.56
CA SER A 136 25.43 4.26 -3.03
C SER A 136 26.18 4.62 -1.75
N ASP A 137 26.75 5.81 -1.69
CA ASP A 137 27.41 6.38 -0.50
C ASP A 137 26.50 6.35 0.74
N LEU A 138 25.18 6.47 0.56
CA LEU A 138 24.22 6.40 1.67
C LEU A 138 24.26 5.04 2.38
N LYS A 139 24.46 3.94 1.64
CA LYS A 139 24.57 2.59 2.23
C LYS A 139 25.85 2.39 3.04
N GLU A 140 26.86 3.18 2.79
CA GLU A 140 28.12 3.12 3.53
C GLU A 140 28.17 4.13 4.67
N LEU A 141 27.81 5.39 4.39
CA LEU A 141 27.99 6.49 5.32
C LEU A 141 26.98 6.48 6.48
N LEU A 142 25.72 6.14 6.21
CA LEU A 142 24.69 6.14 7.26
C LEU A 142 24.97 5.08 8.36
N PRO A 143 25.31 3.82 8.04
CA PRO A 143 25.72 2.85 9.07
C PRO A 143 26.99 3.26 9.81
N LYS A 144 27.98 3.84 9.13
CA LYS A 144 29.20 4.37 9.79
C LYS A 144 28.90 5.49 10.76
N ALA A 145 27.85 6.27 10.48
CA ALA A 145 27.36 7.31 11.38
C ALA A 145 26.46 6.78 12.51
N GLY A 146 26.27 5.47 12.59
CA GLY A 146 25.50 4.79 13.65
C GLY A 146 23.98 4.77 13.38
N TYR A 147 23.57 4.91 12.11
CA TYR A 147 22.16 4.79 11.73
C TYR A 147 21.86 3.39 11.20
N THR A 148 20.68 2.90 11.53
CA THR A 148 20.07 1.72 10.90
C THR A 148 19.27 2.17 9.68
N VAL A 149 19.59 1.64 8.51
CA VAL A 149 18.89 1.97 7.26
C VAL A 149 17.94 0.84 6.89
N ARG A 150 16.67 1.19 6.68
CA ARG A 150 15.66 0.27 6.14
C ARG A 150 15.12 0.82 4.83
N GLU A 151 14.95 -0.07 3.84
CA GLU A 151 14.41 0.26 2.53
C GLU A 151 13.11 -0.51 2.31
N LEU A 152 12.09 0.14 1.73
CA LEU A 152 10.83 -0.49 1.38
C LEU A 152 11.04 -1.78 0.55
N GLN A 153 11.96 -1.74 -0.41
CA GLN A 153 12.24 -2.83 -1.34
C GLN A 153 12.91 -4.05 -0.69
N SER A 154 13.46 -3.89 0.51
CA SER A 154 14.03 -5.01 1.26
C SER A 154 13.00 -5.74 2.13
N CYS A 155 11.82 -5.17 2.34
CA CYS A 155 10.76 -5.78 3.12
C CYS A 155 10.19 -7.00 2.38
N ARG A 156 10.12 -8.13 3.07
CA ARG A 156 9.59 -9.39 2.55
C ARG A 156 8.27 -9.79 3.19
N THR A 157 7.96 -9.22 4.35
CA THR A 157 6.74 -9.48 5.13
C THR A 157 6.02 -8.18 5.44
N TRP A 158 4.74 -8.31 5.81
CA TRP A 158 3.94 -7.18 6.26
C TRP A 158 4.48 -6.57 7.55
N GLU A 159 5.00 -7.40 8.43
CA GLU A 159 5.62 -6.99 9.69
C GLU A 159 6.86 -6.13 9.43
N GLU A 160 7.77 -6.59 8.56
CA GLU A 160 8.95 -5.79 8.16
C GLU A 160 8.55 -4.46 7.51
N TYR A 161 7.48 -4.46 6.70
CA TYR A 161 6.94 -3.23 6.14
C TYR A 161 6.45 -2.28 7.23
N LYS A 162 5.70 -2.78 8.22
CA LYS A 162 5.22 -1.97 9.35
C LYS A 162 6.36 -1.36 10.16
N GLU A 163 7.48 -2.05 10.31
CA GLU A 163 8.66 -1.54 11.01
C GLU A 163 9.29 -0.30 10.36
N LEU A 164 8.99 -0.02 9.09
CA LEU A 164 9.42 1.22 8.44
C LEU A 164 8.85 2.46 9.15
N GLY A 165 7.66 2.35 9.74
CA GLY A 165 7.02 3.42 10.49
C GLY A 165 7.74 3.81 11.78
N ASN A 166 8.60 2.93 12.32
CA ASN A 166 9.35 3.18 13.57
C ASN A 166 10.53 4.14 13.39
N ALA A 167 10.86 4.52 12.17
CA ALA A 167 11.99 5.42 11.90
C ALA A 167 11.79 6.82 12.49
N GLY A 168 12.84 7.37 13.06
CA GLY A 168 12.91 8.78 13.45
C GLY A 168 13.02 9.72 12.24
N THR A 169 13.52 9.20 11.11
CA THR A 169 13.70 9.97 9.88
C THR A 169 13.23 9.18 8.66
N PHE A 170 12.42 9.82 7.82
CA PHE A 170 12.06 9.34 6.49
C PHE A 170 12.89 10.06 5.43
N LEU A 171 13.55 9.28 4.58
CA LEU A 171 14.31 9.78 3.45
C LEU A 171 13.60 9.42 2.14
N CYS A 172 13.42 10.41 1.28
CA CYS A 172 12.82 10.27 -0.03
C CYS A 172 13.78 10.75 -1.12
N CYS A 173 14.14 9.85 -2.03
CA CYS A 173 15.00 10.17 -3.18
C CYS A 173 14.21 10.28 -4.50
N TYR A 174 12.88 10.19 -4.46
CA TYR A 174 12.04 10.12 -5.65
C TYR A 174 10.85 11.08 -5.60
N PRO A 175 10.62 11.87 -6.66
CA PRO A 175 9.54 12.88 -6.67
C PRO A 175 8.14 12.31 -6.40
N SER A 176 7.84 11.10 -6.93
CA SER A 176 6.52 10.48 -6.76
C SER A 176 6.23 10.08 -5.30
N GLY A 177 7.27 9.80 -4.51
CA GLY A 177 7.14 9.45 -3.10
C GLY A 177 6.93 10.64 -2.18
N LYS A 178 7.43 11.82 -2.59
CA LYS A 178 7.51 13.01 -1.73
C LYS A 178 6.18 13.33 -1.03
N TYR A 179 5.09 13.41 -1.81
CA TYR A 179 3.77 13.78 -1.29
C TYR A 179 3.30 12.85 -0.15
N GLY A 180 3.35 11.55 -0.36
CA GLY A 180 2.89 10.57 0.64
C GLY A 180 3.78 10.52 1.87
N ILE A 181 5.10 10.62 1.70
CA ILE A 181 6.07 10.56 2.80
C ILE A 181 6.03 11.81 3.66
N GLU A 182 5.86 12.99 3.06
CA GLU A 182 5.71 14.24 3.79
C GLU A 182 4.47 14.19 4.70
N LEU A 183 3.35 13.65 4.21
CA LEU A 183 2.15 13.44 5.02
C LEU A 183 2.37 12.41 6.12
N LEU A 184 3.06 11.31 5.84
CA LEU A 184 3.45 10.31 6.83
C LEU A 184 4.30 10.93 7.94
N ALA A 185 5.35 11.66 7.58
CA ALA A 185 6.27 12.30 8.52
C ALA A 185 5.52 13.28 9.44
N LYS A 186 4.62 14.07 8.86
CA LYS A 186 3.76 14.99 9.63
C LYS A 186 2.84 14.25 10.60
N ARG A 187 2.21 13.15 10.14
CA ARG A 187 1.27 12.36 10.96
C ARG A 187 1.96 11.69 12.15
N LEU A 188 3.17 11.18 11.93
CA LEU A 188 3.94 10.47 12.96
C LEU A 188 4.89 11.39 13.76
N ASP A 189 4.93 12.68 13.45
CA ASP A 189 5.88 13.63 14.04
C ASP A 189 7.34 13.18 13.87
N ARG A 190 7.76 13.02 12.61
CA ARG A 190 9.11 12.54 12.22
C ARG A 190 9.82 13.52 11.32
N THR A 191 11.14 13.42 11.29
CA THR A 191 11.97 14.17 10.32
C THR A 191 11.74 13.67 8.91
N PHE A 192 11.58 14.59 7.97
CA PHE A 192 11.49 14.31 6.54
C PHE A 192 12.65 14.96 5.80
N LEU A 193 13.36 14.18 4.99
CA LEU A 193 14.43 14.61 4.11
C LEU A 193 14.09 14.23 2.66
N TYR A 194 14.32 15.21 1.72
CA TYR A 194 14.07 15.05 0.30
C TYR A 194 15.21 15.61 -0.52
#